data_d31d62a26cbe5a732f92c16e58528994
#
_entry.id   d31d62a26cbe5a732f92c16e58528994
#
_cell.length_a   1.000
_cell.length_b   1.000
_cell.length_c   1.000
_cell.angle_alpha   90.00
_cell.angle_beta   90.00
_cell.angle_gamma   90.00
#
_symmetry.space_group_name_H-M   'P 1'
#
loop_
_entity.id
_entity.type
_entity.pdbx_description
1 polymer ?
#
loop_
_entity_poly.entity_id
_entity_poly.type
_entity_poly.pdbx_seq_one_letter_code
_entity_poly.pdbx_strand_id
1 'polypeptide(L)'
;MGRNRISLQVKGFDEYMAKLDKLGGSDAMKRGVEGALKESKQYVNPQIESAIAKSNLPAGGKYSHGDTKQSIDKSMTVEWSGFTGEIKVGFDFKKSGLTSIFLMYGTAVNGTPRMRPVPGLKNAIYGTKTQRQIAKLQGEALDKVVKRIMEGK
;
A
#
# COMPACT_ATOMS: atom_id res chain seq x y z
N MET A 1 -17.03 -6.65 0.41
CA MET A 1 -15.90 -6.70 -0.54
C MET A 1 -15.13 -5.40 -0.48
N GLY A 2 -13.94 -5.42 0.10
CA GLY A 2 -13.16 -4.18 0.33
C GLY A 2 -12.37 -3.75 -0.89
N ARG A 3 -12.99 -3.09 -1.86
CA ARG A 3 -12.31 -2.59 -3.09
C ARG A 3 -11.39 -1.37 -2.88
N ASN A 4 -11.26 -0.86 -1.65
CA ASN A 4 -10.43 0.32 -1.36
C ASN A 4 -9.09 0.00 -0.72
N ARG A 5 -8.72 -1.26 -0.65
CA ARG A 5 -7.40 -1.68 -0.22
C ARG A 5 -6.57 -1.99 -1.44
N ILE A 6 -5.42 -1.34 -1.55
CA ILE A 6 -4.43 -1.71 -2.53
C ILE A 6 -3.56 -2.77 -1.90
N SER A 7 -3.46 -3.88 -2.58
CA SER A 7 -2.51 -4.91 -2.27
C SER A 7 -1.23 -4.59 -3.02
N LEU A 8 -0.14 -4.40 -2.31
CA LEU A 8 1.19 -4.35 -2.87
C LEU A 8 1.69 -5.79 -2.97
N GLN A 9 1.89 -6.26 -4.18
CA GLN A 9 2.35 -7.63 -4.45
C GLN A 9 3.72 -7.61 -5.11
N VAL A 10 4.57 -8.53 -4.71
CA VAL A 10 5.77 -8.89 -5.47
C VAL A 10 5.40 -10.07 -6.36
N LYS A 11 5.23 -9.82 -7.65
CA LYS A 11 4.83 -10.85 -8.64
C LYS A 11 6.04 -11.47 -9.34
N GLY A 12 5.87 -12.69 -9.85
CA GLY A 12 6.88 -13.36 -10.69
C GLY A 12 7.92 -14.14 -9.91
N PHE A 13 7.63 -14.45 -8.65
CA PHE A 13 8.59 -15.06 -7.74
C PHE A 13 8.51 -16.58 -7.61
N ASP A 14 7.42 -17.22 -8.05
CA ASP A 14 7.13 -18.61 -7.72
C ASP A 14 8.23 -19.57 -8.21
N GLU A 15 8.67 -19.41 -9.46
CA GLU A 15 9.74 -20.25 -9.99
C GLU A 15 11.11 -19.96 -9.35
N TYR A 16 11.34 -18.71 -9.02
CA TYR A 16 12.59 -18.28 -8.38
C TYR A 16 12.65 -18.78 -6.93
N MET A 17 11.54 -18.70 -6.21
CA MET A 17 11.42 -19.22 -4.85
C MET A 17 11.59 -20.73 -4.79
N ALA A 18 11.03 -21.47 -5.75
CA ALA A 18 11.21 -22.92 -5.84
C ALA A 18 12.68 -23.32 -6.08
N LYS A 19 13.43 -22.53 -6.81
CA LYS A 19 14.89 -22.73 -6.99
C LYS A 19 15.67 -22.37 -5.71
N LEU A 20 15.30 -21.30 -5.04
CA LEU A 20 15.92 -20.86 -3.77
C LEU A 20 15.62 -21.82 -2.62
N ASP A 21 14.46 -22.45 -2.61
CA ASP A 21 14.09 -23.44 -1.61
C ASP A 21 15.03 -24.65 -1.64
N LYS A 22 15.41 -25.07 -2.85
CA LYS A 22 16.42 -26.12 -3.06
C LYS A 22 17.80 -25.73 -2.55
N LEU A 23 18.09 -24.43 -2.44
CA LEU A 23 19.36 -23.87 -1.95
C LEU A 23 19.30 -23.47 -0.47
N GLY A 24 18.19 -23.72 0.23
CA GLY A 24 18.00 -23.34 1.64
C GLY A 24 17.81 -21.84 1.88
N GLY A 25 17.57 -21.06 0.83
CA GLY A 25 17.44 -19.59 0.89
C GLY A 25 16.01 -19.06 0.95
N SER A 26 14.98 -19.91 0.97
CA SER A 26 13.58 -19.48 0.89
C SER A 26 13.14 -18.58 2.04
N ASP A 27 13.56 -18.89 3.26
CA ASP A 27 13.21 -18.08 4.44
C ASP A 27 13.88 -16.70 4.43
N ALA A 28 15.12 -16.63 3.96
CA ALA A 28 15.81 -15.35 3.80
C ALA A 28 15.10 -14.49 2.74
N MET A 29 14.64 -15.12 1.65
CA MET A 29 13.89 -14.44 0.60
C MET A 29 12.51 -13.98 1.08
N LYS A 30 11.77 -14.80 1.83
CA LYS A 30 10.51 -14.38 2.45
C LYS A 30 10.71 -13.15 3.34
N ARG A 31 11.71 -13.16 4.21
CA ARG A 31 12.04 -11.98 5.04
C ARG A 31 12.39 -10.76 4.20
N GLY A 32 13.08 -10.94 3.08
CA GLY A 32 13.39 -9.86 2.15
C GLY A 32 12.15 -9.27 1.49
N VAL A 33 11.24 -10.12 1.03
CA VAL A 33 9.94 -9.70 0.46
C VAL A 33 9.11 -8.96 1.51
N GLU A 34 9.05 -9.45 2.74
CA GLU A 34 8.37 -8.75 3.83
C GLU A 34 8.98 -7.37 4.11
N GLY A 35 10.30 -7.28 4.14
CA GLY A 35 11.01 -6.00 4.28
C GLY A 35 10.64 -5.04 3.15
N ALA A 36 10.72 -5.50 1.91
CA ALA A 36 10.39 -4.72 0.72
C ALA A 36 8.94 -4.19 0.72
N LEU A 37 7.99 -5.05 1.12
CA LEU A 37 6.58 -4.67 1.23
C LEU A 37 6.35 -3.64 2.34
N LYS A 38 6.97 -3.82 3.50
CA LYS A 38 6.88 -2.90 4.63
C LYS A 38 7.50 -1.53 4.28
N GLU A 39 8.67 -1.49 3.65
CA GLU A 39 9.30 -0.25 3.16
C GLU A 39 8.41 0.45 2.13
N SER A 40 7.80 -0.30 1.21
CA SER A 40 6.86 0.25 0.24
C SER A 40 5.66 0.90 0.91
N LYS A 41 5.09 0.27 1.94
CA LYS A 41 3.98 0.84 2.72
C LYS A 41 4.41 2.08 3.51
N GLN A 42 5.60 2.06 4.10
CA GLN A 42 6.17 3.22 4.80
C GLN A 42 6.38 4.42 3.86
N TYR A 43 6.65 4.18 2.59
CA TYR A 43 6.73 5.24 1.59
C TYR A 43 5.35 5.80 1.22
N VAL A 44 4.32 4.95 1.08
CA VAL A 44 2.99 5.36 0.60
C VAL A 44 2.15 6.01 1.69
N ASN A 45 2.15 5.49 2.91
CA ASN A 45 1.29 5.97 3.99
C ASN A 45 1.46 7.47 4.30
N PRO A 46 2.67 8.03 4.42
CA PRO A 46 2.84 9.48 4.65
C PRO A 46 2.28 10.35 3.52
N GLN A 47 2.29 9.84 2.28
CA GLN A 47 1.71 10.58 1.15
C GLN A 47 0.18 10.62 1.23
N ILE A 48 -0.45 9.51 1.65
CA ILE A 48 -1.89 9.47 1.93
C ILE A 48 -2.23 10.43 3.08
N GLU A 49 -1.49 10.36 4.17
CA GLU A 49 -1.68 11.26 5.32
C GLU A 49 -1.53 12.73 4.94
N SER A 50 -0.52 13.05 4.14
CA SER A 50 -0.30 14.42 3.64
C SER A 50 -1.43 14.89 2.73
N ALA A 51 -1.93 14.04 1.83
CA ALA A 51 -3.03 14.39 0.96
C ALA A 51 -4.31 14.66 1.77
N ILE A 52 -4.60 13.82 2.78
CA ILE A 52 -5.74 14.01 3.68
C ILE A 52 -5.59 15.27 4.53
N ALA A 53 -4.40 15.55 5.05
CA ALA A 53 -4.15 16.75 5.87
C ALA A 53 -4.34 18.05 5.08
N LYS A 54 -4.00 18.05 3.78
CA LYS A 54 -4.18 19.19 2.88
C LYS A 54 -5.61 19.37 2.35
N SER A 55 -6.49 18.42 2.59
CA SER A 55 -7.81 18.36 1.95
C SER A 55 -8.85 19.29 2.57
N ASN A 56 -8.56 20.05 3.61
CA ASN A 56 -9.53 20.89 4.32
C ASN A 56 -10.85 20.16 4.61
N LEU A 57 -10.78 18.88 4.94
CA LEU A 57 -11.97 18.14 5.34
C LEU A 57 -12.55 18.77 6.59
N PRO A 58 -13.87 18.99 6.64
CA PRO A 58 -14.50 19.60 7.81
C PRO A 58 -14.20 18.74 9.03
N ALA A 59 -13.44 19.27 9.96
CA ALA A 59 -13.20 18.68 11.26
C ALA A 59 -14.24 19.26 12.25
N GLY A 60 -15.01 18.39 12.91
CA GLY A 60 -15.91 18.81 13.99
C GLY A 60 -17.37 19.05 13.62
N GLY A 61 -17.86 18.58 12.47
CA GLY A 61 -19.27 18.56 12.14
C GLY A 61 -19.99 17.30 12.68
N LYS A 62 -21.31 17.31 12.68
CA LYS A 62 -22.17 16.18 13.10
C LYS A 62 -21.79 14.83 12.46
N TYR A 63 -21.08 14.85 11.33
CA TYR A 63 -20.69 13.67 10.53
C TYR A 63 -19.20 13.57 10.25
N SER A 64 -18.37 14.37 10.91
CA SER A 64 -16.91 14.40 10.68
C SER A 64 -16.17 14.34 12.02
N HIS A 65 -15.78 13.13 12.40
CA HIS A 65 -15.11 12.84 13.67
C HIS A 65 -13.61 12.55 13.51
N GLY A 66 -13.02 12.89 12.37
CA GLY A 66 -11.60 12.58 12.08
C GLY A 66 -11.36 11.10 11.71
N ASP A 67 -12.42 10.31 11.55
CA ASP A 67 -12.37 8.88 11.30
C ASP A 67 -11.59 8.52 10.04
N THR A 68 -11.62 9.38 9.02
CA THR A 68 -10.91 9.14 7.77
C THR A 68 -9.40 9.08 7.96
N LYS A 69 -8.83 9.99 8.76
CA LYS A 69 -7.40 9.97 9.07
C LYS A 69 -7.04 8.77 9.95
N GLN A 70 -7.91 8.42 10.90
CA GLN A 70 -7.73 7.27 11.77
C GLN A 70 -7.95 5.93 11.07
N SER A 71 -8.65 5.93 9.93
CA SER A 71 -8.92 4.74 9.14
C SER A 71 -7.78 4.33 8.20
N ILE A 72 -6.71 5.14 8.10
CA ILE A 72 -5.53 4.75 7.33
C ILE A 72 -4.94 3.50 7.94
N ASP A 73 -4.80 2.45 7.12
CA ASP A 73 -4.28 1.17 7.58
C ASP A 73 -2.79 1.27 7.91
N LYS A 74 -2.46 1.19 9.19
CA LYS A 74 -1.09 1.24 9.72
C LYS A 74 -0.50 -0.14 10.01
N SER A 75 -1.28 -1.22 9.84
CA SER A 75 -0.80 -2.58 10.06
C SER A 75 0.36 -2.92 9.12
N MET A 76 1.45 -3.40 9.66
CA MET A 76 2.61 -3.88 8.87
C MET A 76 2.57 -5.40 8.67
N THR A 77 1.38 -6.00 8.77
CA THR A 77 1.19 -7.44 8.58
C THR A 77 1.25 -7.77 7.09
N VAL A 78 2.10 -8.71 6.73
CA VAL A 78 2.17 -9.31 5.40
C VAL A 78 1.38 -10.60 5.42
N GLU A 79 0.41 -10.72 4.52
CA GLU A 79 -0.37 -11.93 4.31
C GLU A 79 0.32 -12.76 3.22
N TRP A 80 0.44 -14.08 3.44
CA TRP A 80 1.08 -14.99 2.50
C TRP A 80 0.06 -15.94 1.88
N SER A 81 0.14 -16.11 0.57
CA SER A 81 -0.57 -17.14 -0.18
C SER A 81 0.46 -17.89 -1.03
N GLY A 82 0.90 -19.07 -0.54
CA GLY A 82 2.04 -19.76 -1.12
C GLY A 82 3.32 -18.92 -1.04
N PHE A 83 3.88 -18.57 -2.20
CA PHE A 83 5.07 -17.71 -2.30
C PHE A 83 4.74 -16.23 -2.58
N THR A 84 3.47 -15.87 -2.63
CA THR A 84 3.05 -14.48 -2.86
C THR A 84 2.81 -13.79 -1.53
N GLY A 85 3.58 -12.74 -1.24
CA GLY A 85 3.37 -11.85 -0.10
C GLY A 85 2.54 -10.64 -0.49
N GLU A 86 1.59 -10.26 0.36
CA GLU A 86 0.74 -9.08 0.18
C GLU A 86 0.73 -8.20 1.42
N ILE A 87 0.80 -6.89 1.24
CA ILE A 87 0.55 -5.91 2.29
C ILE A 87 -0.57 -4.97 1.86
N LYS A 88 -1.51 -4.72 2.76
CA LYS A 88 -2.65 -3.83 2.50
C LYS A 88 -2.25 -2.39 2.73
N VAL A 89 -2.59 -1.52 1.78
CA VAL A 89 -2.32 -0.07 1.83
C VAL A 89 -3.61 0.68 1.55
N GLY A 90 -3.82 1.80 2.23
CA GLY A 90 -5.00 2.64 2.06
C GLY A 90 -5.83 2.73 3.33
N PHE A 91 -7.15 2.68 3.20
CA PHE A 91 -8.07 2.91 4.31
C PHE A 91 -8.73 1.63 4.78
N ASP A 92 -8.94 1.49 6.09
CA ASP A 92 -9.76 0.43 6.64
C ASP A 92 -11.23 0.65 6.25
N PHE A 93 -11.74 -0.25 5.43
CA PHE A 93 -13.10 -0.17 4.91
C PHE A 93 -14.16 -0.17 6.00
N LYS A 94 -13.94 -0.89 7.09
CA LYS A 94 -14.90 -0.97 8.21
C LYS A 94 -15.06 0.36 8.94
N LYS A 95 -14.00 1.19 8.94
CA LYS A 95 -14.00 2.48 9.64
C LYS A 95 -14.46 3.64 8.74
N SER A 96 -13.99 3.70 7.49
CA SER A 96 -14.23 4.85 6.62
C SER A 96 -14.16 4.50 5.11
N GLY A 97 -14.56 3.29 4.75
CA GLY A 97 -14.39 2.80 3.38
C GLY A 97 -15.13 3.60 2.32
N LEU A 98 -16.40 3.90 2.55
CA LEU A 98 -17.21 4.66 1.60
C LEU A 98 -16.72 6.09 1.47
N THR A 99 -16.38 6.72 2.59
CA THR A 99 -15.83 8.08 2.61
C THR A 99 -14.52 8.16 1.84
N SER A 100 -13.65 7.16 1.96
CA SER A 100 -12.37 7.13 1.24
C SER A 100 -12.55 7.06 -0.29
N ILE A 101 -13.59 6.37 -0.77
CA ILE A 101 -13.95 6.36 -2.19
C ILE A 101 -14.34 7.77 -2.64
N PHE A 102 -15.21 8.43 -1.88
CA PHE A 102 -15.66 9.78 -2.21
C PHE A 102 -14.50 10.79 -2.20
N LEU A 103 -13.58 10.66 -1.26
CA LEU A 103 -12.38 11.49 -1.20
C LEU A 103 -11.46 11.27 -2.41
N MET A 104 -11.39 10.03 -2.90
CA MET A 104 -10.51 9.68 -4.02
C MET A 104 -11.09 10.08 -5.38
N TYR A 105 -12.38 9.93 -5.56
CA TYR A 105 -13.06 10.09 -6.86
C TYR A 105 -14.04 11.26 -6.92
N GLY A 106 -14.36 11.86 -5.78
CA GLY A 106 -15.42 12.85 -5.67
C GLY A 106 -16.82 12.24 -5.71
N THR A 107 -17.82 13.10 -5.64
CA THR A 107 -19.24 12.73 -5.79
C THR A 107 -19.94 13.66 -6.76
N ALA A 108 -20.89 13.11 -7.50
CA ALA A 108 -21.77 13.89 -8.36
C ALA A 108 -23.23 13.45 -8.16
N VAL A 109 -24.17 14.38 -8.29
CA VAL A 109 -25.60 14.12 -8.31
C VAL A 109 -26.17 14.75 -9.55
N ASN A 110 -26.81 13.95 -10.39
CA ASN A 110 -27.36 14.38 -11.68
C ASN A 110 -26.33 15.12 -12.57
N GLY A 111 -25.10 14.61 -12.60
CA GLY A 111 -24.00 15.21 -13.38
C GLY A 111 -23.35 16.45 -12.76
N THR A 112 -23.90 16.98 -11.67
CA THR A 112 -23.31 18.13 -10.96
C THR A 112 -22.36 17.66 -9.84
N PRO A 113 -21.07 18.05 -9.88
CA PRO A 113 -20.12 17.68 -8.82
C PRO A 113 -20.56 18.27 -7.47
N ARG A 114 -20.77 17.41 -6.48
CA ARG A 114 -21.03 17.82 -5.08
C ARG A 114 -19.76 17.91 -4.24
N MET A 115 -18.87 16.96 -4.43
CA MET A 115 -17.59 16.95 -3.75
C MET A 115 -16.49 16.67 -4.78
N ARG A 116 -15.48 17.54 -4.79
CA ARG A 116 -14.30 17.33 -5.64
C ARG A 116 -13.37 16.28 -5.02
N PRO A 117 -12.66 15.48 -5.84
CA PRO A 117 -11.63 14.58 -5.34
C PRO A 117 -10.58 15.35 -4.52
N VAL A 118 -10.06 14.71 -3.48
CA VAL A 118 -8.95 15.27 -2.72
C VAL A 118 -7.70 15.26 -3.61
N PRO A 119 -7.09 16.44 -3.84
CA PRO A 119 -5.92 16.54 -4.70
C PRO A 119 -4.77 15.66 -4.18
N GLY A 120 -4.16 14.90 -5.08
CA GLY A 120 -3.00 14.06 -4.74
C GLY A 120 -3.33 12.72 -4.10
N LEU A 121 -4.51 12.50 -3.53
CA LEU A 121 -4.84 11.24 -2.85
C LEU A 121 -4.80 10.04 -3.80
N LYS A 122 -5.42 10.14 -4.98
CA LYS A 122 -5.36 9.10 -6.01
C LYS A 122 -3.92 8.84 -6.47
N ASN A 123 -3.15 9.91 -6.65
CA ASN A 123 -1.76 9.81 -7.09
C ASN A 123 -0.83 9.26 -6.00
N ALA A 124 -1.10 9.53 -4.72
CA ALA A 124 -0.36 8.95 -3.61
C ALA A 124 -0.42 7.42 -3.61
N ILE A 125 -1.49 6.87 -4.14
CA ILE A 125 -1.73 5.43 -4.16
C ILE A 125 -1.45 4.83 -5.55
N TYR A 126 -2.05 5.39 -6.61
CA TYR A 126 -2.05 4.84 -7.97
C TYR A 126 -1.14 5.59 -8.94
N GLY A 127 -0.50 6.69 -8.50
CA GLY A 127 0.32 7.51 -9.37
C GLY A 127 1.53 6.75 -9.91
N THR A 128 1.88 7.01 -11.16
CA THR A 128 3.04 6.38 -11.83
C THR A 128 4.34 6.60 -11.06
N LYS A 129 4.51 7.78 -10.45
CA LYS A 129 5.68 8.07 -9.60
C LYS A 129 5.72 7.17 -8.38
N THR A 130 4.58 6.99 -7.70
CA THR A 130 4.45 6.08 -6.55
C THR A 130 4.77 4.64 -6.94
N GLN A 131 4.18 4.16 -8.04
CA GLN A 131 4.41 2.80 -8.53
C GLN A 131 5.87 2.56 -8.90
N ARG A 132 6.52 3.51 -9.58
CA ARG A 132 7.96 3.41 -9.91
C ARG A 132 8.82 3.38 -8.66
N GLN A 133 8.51 4.19 -7.66
CA GLN A 133 9.27 4.21 -6.41
C GLN A 133 9.08 2.91 -5.62
N ILE A 134 7.86 2.36 -5.58
CA ILE A 134 7.59 1.05 -4.98
C ILE A 134 8.42 -0.04 -5.68
N ALA A 135 8.38 -0.08 -7.01
CA ALA A 135 9.14 -1.06 -7.79
C ALA A 135 10.65 -0.95 -7.52
N LYS A 136 11.17 0.28 -7.41
CA LYS A 136 12.57 0.53 -7.07
C LYS A 136 12.92 0.00 -5.67
N LEU A 137 12.12 0.35 -4.65
CA LEU A 137 12.32 -0.12 -3.27
C LEU A 137 12.29 -1.64 -3.16
N GLN A 138 11.35 -2.27 -3.86
CA GLN A 138 11.24 -3.73 -3.90
C GLN A 138 12.45 -4.36 -4.58
N GLY A 139 12.89 -3.83 -5.72
CA GLY A 139 14.09 -4.29 -6.42
C GLY A 139 15.35 -4.21 -5.54
N GLU A 140 15.59 -3.05 -4.93
CA GLU A 140 16.75 -2.83 -4.06
C GLU A 140 16.76 -3.76 -2.83
N ALA A 141 15.57 -4.00 -2.23
CA ALA A 141 15.45 -4.88 -1.09
C ALA A 141 15.76 -6.35 -1.48
N LEU A 142 15.25 -6.78 -2.63
CA LEU A 142 15.49 -8.13 -3.13
C LEU A 142 16.94 -8.34 -3.56
N ASP A 143 17.55 -7.37 -4.22
CA ASP A 143 18.96 -7.43 -4.59
C ASP A 143 19.86 -7.59 -3.36
N LYS A 144 19.56 -6.88 -2.27
CA LYS A 144 20.28 -7.04 -1.00
C LYS A 144 20.19 -8.46 -0.45
N VAL A 145 19.00 -9.08 -0.54
CA VAL A 145 18.79 -10.45 -0.05
C VAL A 145 19.51 -11.46 -0.92
N VAL A 146 19.41 -11.33 -2.24
CA VAL A 146 20.10 -12.20 -3.18
C VAL A 146 21.62 -12.14 -2.95
N LYS A 147 22.19 -10.95 -2.82
CA LYS A 147 23.60 -10.78 -2.51
C LYS A 147 24.02 -11.49 -1.22
N ARG A 148 23.25 -11.32 -0.13
CA ARG A 148 23.52 -12.02 1.14
C ARG A 148 23.48 -13.53 1.00
N ILE A 149 22.50 -14.08 0.29
CA ILE A 149 22.41 -15.53 0.04
C ILE A 149 23.61 -16.01 -0.75
N MET A 150 24.02 -15.27 -1.78
CA MET A 150 25.19 -15.64 -2.61
C MET A 150 26.53 -15.53 -1.86
N GLU A 151 26.63 -14.57 -0.92
CA GLU A 151 27.82 -14.38 -0.09
C GLU A 151 27.90 -15.32 1.12
N GLY A 152 26.86 -16.16 1.33
CA GLY A 152 26.82 -17.11 2.45
C GLY A 152 26.74 -16.46 3.82
N LYS A 153 26.20 -15.25 3.92
CA LYS A 153 26.03 -14.49 5.17
C LYS A 153 24.58 -14.42 5.62
#